data_1b51849474bea2889d8b8c3e4664ff5a
#
_entry.id   1b51849474bea2889d8b8c3e4664ff5a
#
_cell.length_a   1.000
_cell.length_b   1.000
_cell.length_c   1.000
_cell.angle_alpha   90.00
_cell.angle_beta   90.00
_cell.angle_gamma   90.00
#
_symmetry.space_group_name_H-M   'P 1'
#
loop_
_entity.id
_entity.type
_entity.pdbx_description
1 polymer ?
#
loop_
_entity_poly.entity_id
_entity_poly.type
_entity_poly.pdbx_seq_one_letter_code
_entity_poly.pdbx_strand_id
1 'polypeptide(L)'
;MARPVKKTPEEWRKAILNAAQNLFISKGYEETSIFDIMDMVGGAKGMFYRCFQSKEEVMYALGNQMFFEDNPFEAVKGRDDLNGLQKIRLLLTLNQSDAERNQINMQAVPILKDPHILAAAVAENRRVLTPLWLELLDEGKKDGSIKTEYTKEISELLPLINFWLMPSVFPATEEELYHKYHFVKEMLAHMGLPLYDDDATSFTEKFITDITETPCGHTSMPENAGKINEKGGNQP
;
A
#
# COMPACT_ATOMS: atom_id res chain seq x y z
N MET A 1 7.32 -45.05 -13.94
CA MET A 1 6.68 -43.88 -13.32
C MET A 1 7.77 -42.98 -12.82
N ALA A 2 7.90 -41.77 -13.38
CA ALA A 2 8.89 -40.77 -12.92
C ALA A 2 8.57 -40.34 -11.49
N ARG A 3 9.59 -40.32 -10.62
CA ARG A 3 9.45 -39.84 -9.24
C ARG A 3 9.01 -38.35 -9.29
N PRO A 4 7.95 -37.93 -8.57
CA PRO A 4 7.57 -36.54 -8.57
C PRO A 4 8.75 -35.69 -8.13
N VAL A 5 9.12 -34.69 -8.94
CA VAL A 5 10.19 -33.74 -8.63
C VAL A 5 9.79 -33.01 -7.35
N LYS A 6 10.60 -33.15 -6.31
CA LYS A 6 10.34 -32.55 -5.00
C LYS A 6 10.62 -31.04 -5.12
N LYS A 7 9.57 -30.20 -5.12
CA LYS A 7 9.71 -28.75 -5.17
C LYS A 7 10.62 -28.25 -4.05
N THR A 8 11.51 -27.32 -4.37
CA THR A 8 12.33 -26.58 -3.39
C THR A 8 11.49 -25.63 -2.55
N PRO A 9 11.97 -25.07 -1.42
CA PRO A 9 11.24 -24.07 -0.66
C PRO A 9 10.86 -22.83 -1.50
N GLU A 10 11.75 -22.36 -2.38
CA GLU A 10 11.50 -21.25 -3.30
C GLU A 10 10.40 -21.58 -4.31
N GLU A 11 10.43 -22.77 -4.88
CA GLU A 11 9.38 -23.22 -5.81
C GLU A 11 8.03 -23.35 -5.13
N TRP A 12 8.00 -23.78 -3.87
CA TRP A 12 6.78 -23.80 -3.07
C TRP A 12 6.27 -22.38 -2.77
N ARG A 13 7.16 -21.48 -2.35
CA ARG A 13 6.81 -20.09 -2.08
C ARG A 13 6.20 -19.42 -3.31
N LYS A 14 6.84 -19.57 -4.48
CA LYS A 14 6.34 -19.04 -5.76
C LYS A 14 5.00 -19.66 -6.16
N ALA A 15 4.82 -20.97 -6.01
CA ALA A 15 3.58 -21.64 -6.32
C ALA A 15 2.42 -21.17 -5.42
N ILE A 16 2.69 -20.96 -4.11
CA ILE A 16 1.71 -20.44 -3.15
C ILE A 16 1.30 -19.02 -3.52
N LEU A 17 2.25 -18.14 -3.85
CA LEU A 17 1.97 -16.75 -4.26
C LEU A 17 1.12 -16.70 -5.54
N ASN A 18 1.46 -17.49 -6.57
CA ASN A 18 0.69 -17.53 -7.81
C ASN A 18 -0.74 -18.07 -7.58
N ALA A 19 -0.90 -19.09 -6.75
CA ALA A 19 -2.22 -19.63 -6.42
C ALA A 19 -3.04 -18.63 -5.61
N ALA A 20 -2.41 -17.95 -4.66
CA ALA A 20 -3.06 -16.92 -3.86
C ALA A 20 -3.51 -15.73 -4.73
N GLN A 21 -2.68 -15.26 -5.66
CA GLN A 21 -3.03 -14.20 -6.60
C GLN A 21 -4.29 -14.56 -7.39
N ASN A 22 -4.30 -15.74 -8.01
CA ASN A 22 -5.45 -16.21 -8.77
C ASN A 22 -6.74 -16.29 -7.93
N LEU A 23 -6.63 -16.78 -6.68
CA LEU A 23 -7.78 -16.91 -5.78
C LEU A 23 -8.24 -15.55 -5.25
N PHE A 24 -7.33 -14.64 -4.90
CA PHE A 24 -7.67 -13.31 -4.43
C PHE A 24 -8.36 -12.49 -5.51
N ILE A 25 -7.93 -12.62 -6.78
CA ILE A 25 -8.57 -11.95 -7.92
C ILE A 25 -9.94 -12.55 -8.21
N SER A 26 -10.06 -13.90 -8.24
CA SER A 26 -11.29 -14.57 -8.66
C SER A 26 -12.34 -14.72 -7.57
N LYS A 27 -11.93 -14.91 -6.32
CA LYS A 27 -12.79 -15.25 -5.18
C LYS A 27 -12.79 -14.15 -4.11
N GLY A 28 -11.76 -13.30 -4.07
CA GLY A 28 -11.53 -12.32 -3.04
C GLY A 28 -10.66 -12.84 -1.88
N TYR A 29 -9.98 -11.92 -1.21
CA TYR A 29 -9.07 -12.24 -0.09
C TYR A 29 -9.82 -12.90 1.08
N GLU A 30 -10.93 -12.30 1.52
CA GLU A 30 -11.68 -12.78 2.69
C GLU A 30 -12.19 -14.22 2.48
N GLU A 31 -12.74 -14.50 1.31
CA GLU A 31 -13.34 -15.78 0.95
C GLU A 31 -12.28 -16.88 0.62
N THR A 32 -11.02 -16.51 0.51
CA THR A 32 -9.93 -17.44 0.22
C THR A 32 -9.32 -17.98 1.52
N SER A 33 -9.31 -19.30 1.68
CA SER A 33 -8.67 -19.97 2.79
C SER A 33 -7.26 -20.49 2.44
N ILE A 34 -6.43 -20.74 3.47
CA ILE A 34 -5.14 -21.43 3.28
C ILE A 34 -5.34 -22.81 2.66
N PHE A 35 -6.48 -23.47 2.93
CA PHE A 35 -6.81 -24.75 2.33
C PHE A 35 -7.00 -24.61 0.82
N ASP A 36 -7.76 -23.62 0.36
CA ASP A 36 -7.97 -23.37 -1.08
C ASP A 36 -6.65 -23.14 -1.82
N ILE A 37 -5.74 -22.34 -1.22
CA ILE A 37 -4.42 -22.08 -1.80
C ILE A 37 -3.61 -23.38 -1.91
N MET A 38 -3.59 -24.19 -0.84
CA MET A 38 -2.81 -25.43 -0.80
C MET A 38 -3.40 -26.51 -1.67
N ASP A 39 -4.72 -26.59 -1.81
CA ASP A 39 -5.41 -27.49 -2.73
C ASP A 39 -5.05 -27.16 -4.19
N MET A 40 -5.07 -25.89 -4.58
CA MET A 40 -4.68 -25.43 -5.92
C MET A 40 -3.23 -25.80 -6.28
N VAL A 41 -2.29 -25.78 -5.34
CA VAL A 41 -0.88 -26.13 -5.58
C VAL A 41 -0.58 -27.62 -5.39
N GLY A 42 -1.57 -28.42 -4.96
CA GLY A 42 -1.42 -29.85 -4.68
C GLY A 42 -0.51 -30.12 -3.47
N GLY A 43 -0.55 -29.27 -2.45
CA GLY A 43 0.31 -29.32 -1.27
C GLY A 43 -0.44 -29.52 0.03
N ALA A 44 0.25 -30.03 1.06
CA ALA A 44 -0.31 -30.15 2.40
C ALA A 44 -0.17 -28.84 3.18
N LYS A 45 -1.11 -28.58 4.12
CA LYS A 45 -1.11 -27.38 5.00
C LYS A 45 0.24 -27.12 5.71
N GLY A 46 0.97 -28.18 6.08
CA GLY A 46 2.30 -28.04 6.69
C GLY A 46 3.35 -27.42 5.77
N MET A 47 3.17 -27.51 4.44
CA MET A 47 4.06 -26.85 3.48
C MET A 47 3.82 -25.33 3.44
N PHE A 48 2.56 -24.90 3.61
CA PHE A 48 2.24 -23.49 3.74
C PHE A 48 3.03 -22.86 4.89
N TYR A 49 2.94 -23.43 6.10
CA TYR A 49 3.59 -22.88 7.29
C TYR A 49 5.12 -22.97 7.30
N ARG A 50 5.72 -23.65 6.33
CA ARG A 50 7.16 -23.58 6.06
C ARG A 50 7.55 -22.35 5.22
N CYS A 51 6.61 -21.79 4.47
CA CYS A 51 6.83 -20.67 3.55
C CYS A 51 6.29 -19.35 4.08
N PHE A 52 5.15 -19.39 4.80
CA PHE A 52 4.42 -18.23 5.30
C PHE A 52 3.78 -18.55 6.65
N GLN A 53 3.71 -17.56 7.53
CA GLN A 53 3.09 -17.72 8.85
C GLN A 53 1.56 -17.55 8.81
N SER A 54 1.06 -16.72 7.87
CA SER A 54 -0.36 -16.39 7.76
C SER A 54 -0.78 -16.03 6.32
N LYS A 55 -2.09 -15.91 6.08
CA LYS A 55 -2.64 -15.45 4.81
C LYS A 55 -2.30 -13.99 4.55
N GLU A 56 -2.23 -13.18 5.60
CA GLU A 56 -1.81 -11.78 5.58
C GLU A 56 -0.37 -11.64 5.07
N GLU A 57 0.54 -12.51 5.53
CA GLU A 57 1.92 -12.53 5.04
C GLU A 57 1.99 -12.88 3.55
N VAL A 58 1.12 -13.79 3.07
CA VAL A 58 1.02 -14.09 1.63
C VAL A 58 0.56 -12.88 0.85
N MET A 59 -0.48 -12.17 1.30
CA MET A 59 -0.98 -10.95 0.66
C MET A 59 0.11 -9.87 0.60
N TYR A 60 0.81 -9.64 1.70
CA TYR A 60 1.91 -8.69 1.76
C TYR A 60 3.06 -9.06 0.81
N ALA A 61 3.45 -10.34 0.79
CA ALA A 61 4.48 -10.83 -0.10
C ALA A 61 4.07 -10.76 -1.58
N LEU A 62 2.79 -10.95 -1.89
CA LEU A 62 2.24 -10.80 -3.24
C LEU A 62 2.33 -9.35 -3.71
N GLY A 63 1.91 -8.38 -2.87
CA GLY A 63 2.04 -6.96 -3.20
C GLY A 63 3.49 -6.56 -3.51
N ASN A 64 4.44 -7.04 -2.70
CA ASN A 64 5.87 -6.82 -2.96
C ASN A 64 6.32 -7.47 -4.27
N GLN A 65 5.92 -8.73 -4.54
CA GLN A 65 6.28 -9.40 -5.79
C GLN A 65 5.78 -8.61 -7.00
N MET A 66 4.52 -8.21 -7.01
CA MET A 66 3.93 -7.42 -8.10
C MET A 66 4.64 -6.08 -8.30
N PHE A 67 5.06 -5.42 -7.21
CA PHE A 67 5.84 -4.19 -7.29
C PHE A 67 7.21 -4.41 -7.97
N PHE A 68 7.92 -5.50 -7.64
CA PHE A 68 9.24 -5.77 -8.22
C PHE A 68 9.17 -6.33 -9.64
N GLU A 69 8.10 -7.06 -10.01
CA GLU A 69 7.91 -7.61 -11.37
C GLU A 69 7.58 -6.51 -12.39
N ASP A 70 6.84 -5.49 -11.97
CA ASP A 70 6.49 -4.34 -12.81
C ASP A 70 6.65 -3.04 -12.00
N ASN A 71 7.92 -2.66 -11.77
CA ASN A 71 8.25 -1.50 -10.97
C ASN A 71 7.96 -0.21 -11.75
N PRO A 72 6.96 0.58 -11.34
CA PRO A 72 6.56 1.79 -12.06
C PRO A 72 7.64 2.89 -12.03
N PHE A 73 8.56 2.87 -11.08
CA PHE A 73 9.72 3.77 -11.07
C PHE A 73 10.66 3.47 -12.25
N GLU A 74 10.89 2.20 -12.58
CA GLU A 74 11.70 1.84 -13.75
C GLU A 74 11.03 2.27 -15.06
N ALA A 75 9.69 2.23 -15.13
CA ALA A 75 8.95 2.68 -16.31
C ALA A 75 9.15 4.18 -16.60
N VAL A 76 9.39 5.01 -15.59
CA VAL A 76 9.57 6.46 -15.77
C VAL A 76 11.03 6.89 -15.86
N LYS A 77 11.98 6.10 -15.33
CA LYS A 77 13.41 6.44 -15.36
C LYS A 77 13.94 6.69 -16.77
N GLY A 78 13.59 5.85 -17.73
CA GLY A 78 14.03 5.95 -19.13
C GLY A 78 13.32 6.99 -19.97
N ARG A 79 12.45 7.83 -19.41
CA ARG A 79 11.68 8.85 -20.12
C ARG A 79 12.46 10.18 -20.19
N ASP A 80 13.45 10.23 -21.08
CA ASP A 80 14.27 11.44 -21.31
C ASP A 80 13.50 12.62 -21.89
N ASP A 81 12.28 12.39 -22.36
CA ASP A 81 11.34 13.39 -22.87
C ASP A 81 10.56 14.12 -21.74
N LEU A 82 10.68 13.67 -20.48
CA LEU A 82 9.98 14.22 -19.33
C LEU A 82 10.97 14.80 -18.31
N ASN A 83 10.59 15.94 -17.70
CA ASN A 83 11.30 16.45 -16.53
C ASN A 83 10.94 15.67 -15.26
N GLY A 84 11.69 15.86 -14.17
CA GLY A 84 11.51 15.10 -12.93
C GLY A 84 10.10 15.21 -12.34
N LEU A 85 9.47 16.38 -12.36
CA LEU A 85 8.09 16.56 -11.88
C LEU A 85 7.08 15.79 -12.77
N GLN A 86 7.27 15.81 -14.08
CA GLN A 86 6.42 15.07 -15.02
C GLN A 86 6.58 13.55 -14.84
N LYS A 87 7.81 13.07 -14.60
CA LYS A 87 8.07 11.66 -14.28
C LYS A 87 7.33 11.23 -13.02
N ILE A 88 7.36 12.03 -11.96
CA ILE A 88 6.64 11.75 -10.72
C ILE A 88 5.12 11.71 -10.95
N ARG A 89 4.57 12.67 -11.71
CA ARG A 89 3.14 12.68 -12.06
C ARG A 89 2.73 11.45 -12.87
N LEU A 90 3.55 11.08 -13.87
CA LEU A 90 3.33 9.86 -14.65
C LEU A 90 3.41 8.61 -13.76
N LEU A 91 4.37 8.52 -12.84
CA LEU A 91 4.49 7.43 -11.87
C LEU A 91 3.21 7.26 -11.04
N LEU A 92 2.65 8.35 -10.53
CA LEU A 92 1.39 8.32 -9.78
C LEU A 92 0.24 7.80 -10.67
N THR A 93 0.17 8.20 -11.93
CA THR A 93 -0.84 7.72 -12.89
C THR A 93 -0.67 6.24 -13.22
N LEU A 94 0.57 5.77 -13.46
CA LEU A 94 0.86 4.36 -13.79
C LEU A 94 0.50 3.42 -12.65
N ASN A 95 0.78 3.81 -11.41
CA ASN A 95 0.40 3.02 -10.23
C ASN A 95 -1.10 2.72 -10.16
N GLN A 96 -1.91 3.46 -10.88
CA GLN A 96 -3.36 3.45 -10.81
C GLN A 96 -4.02 2.82 -12.03
N SER A 97 -3.31 2.70 -13.14
CA SER A 97 -3.84 2.17 -14.39
C SER A 97 -3.89 0.63 -14.43
N ASP A 98 -3.16 -0.05 -13.56
CA ASP A 98 -3.15 -1.50 -13.45
C ASP A 98 -4.31 -1.99 -12.57
N ALA A 99 -5.38 -2.47 -13.22
CA ALA A 99 -6.60 -2.90 -12.53
C ALA A 99 -6.37 -4.11 -11.61
N GLU A 100 -5.51 -5.06 -12.00
CA GLU A 100 -5.21 -6.24 -11.20
C GLU A 100 -4.40 -5.87 -9.94
N ARG A 101 -3.38 -5.04 -10.11
CA ARG A 101 -2.60 -4.50 -9.00
C ARG A 101 -3.47 -3.69 -8.04
N ASN A 102 -4.34 -2.84 -8.57
CA ASN A 102 -5.27 -2.05 -7.75
C ASN A 102 -6.21 -2.95 -6.96
N GLN A 103 -6.78 -3.98 -7.58
CA GLN A 103 -7.63 -4.93 -6.89
C GLN A 103 -6.92 -5.63 -5.74
N ILE A 104 -5.68 -6.08 -5.93
CA ILE A 104 -4.85 -6.68 -4.88
C ILE A 104 -4.51 -5.68 -3.78
N ASN A 105 -4.08 -4.47 -4.17
CA ASN A 105 -3.75 -3.41 -3.22
C ASN A 105 -4.95 -3.03 -2.35
N MET A 106 -6.13 -2.88 -2.93
CA MET A 106 -7.36 -2.56 -2.18
C MET A 106 -7.73 -3.67 -1.19
N GLN A 107 -7.58 -4.94 -1.57
CA GLN A 107 -7.78 -6.08 -0.67
C GLN A 107 -6.70 -6.16 0.43
N ALA A 108 -5.53 -5.58 0.21
CA ALA A 108 -4.46 -5.51 1.20
C ALA A 108 -4.65 -4.40 2.25
N VAL A 109 -5.46 -3.38 1.98
CA VAL A 109 -5.69 -2.27 2.93
C VAL A 109 -6.10 -2.74 4.33
N PRO A 110 -7.06 -3.67 4.51
CA PRO A 110 -7.48 -4.13 5.83
C PRO A 110 -6.39 -4.85 6.64
N ILE A 111 -5.43 -5.52 5.99
CA ILE A 111 -4.38 -6.26 6.70
C ILE A 111 -3.37 -5.34 7.41
N LEU A 112 -3.29 -4.07 7.02
CA LEU A 112 -2.45 -3.06 7.68
C LEU A 112 -2.91 -2.73 9.12
N LYS A 113 -4.06 -3.25 9.56
CA LYS A 113 -4.47 -3.23 10.97
C LYS A 113 -3.57 -4.10 11.84
N ASP A 114 -2.92 -5.12 11.26
CA ASP A 114 -1.93 -5.93 11.96
C ASP A 114 -0.64 -5.11 12.17
N PRO A 115 -0.22 -4.87 13.44
CA PRO A 115 0.96 -4.07 13.74
C PRO A 115 2.26 -4.65 13.16
N HIS A 116 2.36 -5.98 13.03
CA HIS A 116 3.55 -6.63 12.49
C HIS A 116 3.64 -6.42 10.99
N ILE A 117 2.51 -6.53 10.26
CA ILE A 117 2.43 -6.24 8.83
C ILE A 117 2.72 -4.77 8.57
N LEU A 118 2.11 -3.86 9.34
CA LEU A 118 2.37 -2.42 9.21
C LEU A 118 3.83 -2.08 9.44
N ALA A 119 4.45 -2.63 10.49
CA ALA A 119 5.88 -2.40 10.78
C ALA A 119 6.78 -2.92 9.66
N ALA A 120 6.48 -4.11 9.11
CA ALA A 120 7.20 -4.67 7.98
C ALA A 120 7.04 -3.79 6.72
N ALA A 121 5.83 -3.32 6.43
CA ALA A 121 5.55 -2.44 5.29
C ALA A 121 6.29 -1.09 5.41
N VAL A 122 6.30 -0.47 6.59
CA VAL A 122 7.07 0.77 6.84
C VAL A 122 8.56 0.55 6.64
N ALA A 123 9.11 -0.57 7.16
CA ALA A 123 10.52 -0.89 7.01
C ALA A 123 10.91 -1.12 5.54
N GLU A 124 10.06 -1.82 4.77
CA GLU A 124 10.28 -2.08 3.35
C GLU A 124 10.16 -0.79 2.53
N ASN A 125 9.16 0.05 2.77
CA ASN A 125 9.02 1.35 2.11
C ASN A 125 10.28 2.22 2.32
N ARG A 126 10.80 2.25 3.54
CA ARG A 126 12.05 2.97 3.84
C ARG A 126 13.22 2.40 3.05
N ARG A 127 13.32 1.07 2.92
CA ARG A 127 14.42 0.40 2.23
C ARG A 127 14.34 0.55 0.71
N VAL A 128 13.13 0.47 0.14
CA VAL A 128 12.90 0.37 -1.31
C VAL A 128 12.41 1.68 -1.90
N LEU A 129 11.31 2.24 -1.38
CA LEU A 129 10.65 3.38 -2.00
C LEU A 129 11.40 4.69 -1.73
N THR A 130 11.92 4.92 -0.53
CA THR A 130 12.62 6.17 -0.20
C THR A 130 13.77 6.48 -1.16
N PRO A 131 14.69 5.53 -1.50
CA PRO A 131 15.74 5.82 -2.48
C PRO A 131 15.19 6.12 -3.89
N LEU A 132 14.14 5.42 -4.32
CA LEU A 132 13.52 5.64 -5.63
C LEU A 132 12.86 7.03 -5.73
N TRP A 133 12.15 7.44 -4.67
CA TRP A 133 11.60 8.81 -4.59
C TRP A 133 12.70 9.86 -4.59
N LEU A 134 13.78 9.66 -3.82
CA LEU A 134 14.89 10.59 -3.74
C LEU A 134 15.53 10.84 -5.12
N GLU A 135 15.74 9.78 -5.89
CA GLU A 135 16.30 9.85 -7.24
C GLU A 135 15.46 10.76 -8.15
N LEU A 136 14.13 10.58 -8.18
CA LEU A 136 13.24 11.41 -9.00
C LEU A 136 13.13 12.86 -8.51
N LEU A 137 13.12 13.06 -7.18
CA LEU A 137 13.09 14.39 -6.60
C LEU A 137 14.37 15.18 -6.89
N ASP A 138 15.53 14.52 -6.80
CA ASP A 138 16.83 15.13 -7.12
C ASP A 138 16.96 15.43 -8.62
N GLU A 139 16.42 14.58 -9.48
CA GLU A 139 16.33 14.86 -10.93
C GLU A 139 15.50 16.11 -11.18
N GLY A 140 14.30 16.23 -10.58
CA GLY A 140 13.43 17.40 -10.73
C GLY A 140 14.03 18.68 -10.12
N LYS A 141 14.80 18.55 -9.04
CA LYS A 141 15.56 19.67 -8.49
C LYS A 141 16.66 20.12 -9.45
N LYS A 142 17.37 19.19 -10.08
CA LYS A 142 18.45 19.45 -11.02
C LYS A 142 17.97 20.10 -12.32
N ASP A 143 16.81 19.68 -12.85
CA ASP A 143 16.22 20.24 -14.07
C ASP A 143 15.38 21.49 -13.80
N GLY A 144 15.16 21.85 -12.52
CA GLY A 144 14.44 23.05 -12.08
C GLY A 144 12.91 22.90 -12.09
N SER A 145 12.37 21.73 -12.37
CA SER A 145 10.93 21.45 -12.34
C SER A 145 10.39 21.33 -10.90
N ILE A 146 11.26 21.01 -9.93
CA ILE A 146 10.97 20.94 -8.50
C ILE A 146 11.83 21.98 -7.76
N LYS A 147 11.19 22.79 -6.92
CA LYS A 147 11.83 23.94 -6.24
C LYS A 147 11.94 23.73 -4.73
N THR A 148 12.22 22.52 -4.30
CA THR A 148 12.38 22.21 -2.87
C THR A 148 13.86 22.13 -2.46
N GLU A 149 14.14 22.49 -1.22
CA GLU A 149 15.43 22.20 -0.57
C GLU A 149 15.39 20.87 0.20
N TYR A 150 14.22 20.23 0.33
CA TYR A 150 13.94 19.11 1.23
C TYR A 150 13.69 17.80 0.46
N THR A 151 14.49 17.51 -0.60
CA THR A 151 14.30 16.29 -1.42
C THR A 151 14.39 15.01 -0.59
N LYS A 152 15.34 14.97 0.36
CA LYS A 152 15.52 13.84 1.25
C LYS A 152 14.33 13.64 2.21
N GLU A 153 13.94 14.70 2.91
CA GLU A 153 12.84 14.66 3.87
C GLU A 153 11.52 14.31 3.19
N ILE A 154 11.28 14.85 2.01
CA ILE A 154 10.10 14.53 1.20
C ILE A 154 10.15 13.08 0.73
N SER A 155 11.30 12.55 0.31
CA SER A 155 11.43 11.15 -0.11
C SER A 155 11.13 10.17 1.02
N GLU A 156 11.42 10.52 2.26
CA GLU A 156 11.09 9.75 3.45
C GLU A 156 9.60 9.90 3.85
N LEU A 157 9.04 11.09 3.63
CA LEU A 157 7.65 11.41 4.00
C LEU A 157 6.62 10.80 3.04
N LEU A 158 6.86 10.83 1.72
CA LEU A 158 5.91 10.37 0.71
C LEU A 158 5.40 8.92 0.95
N PRO A 159 6.25 7.92 1.26
CA PRO A 159 5.78 6.58 1.59
C PRO A 159 4.96 6.53 2.89
N LEU A 160 5.20 7.42 3.86
CA LEU A 160 4.47 7.49 5.12
C LEU A 160 3.09 8.14 4.96
N ILE A 161 2.96 9.11 4.05
CA ILE A 161 1.68 9.74 3.71
C ILE A 161 0.68 8.68 3.26
N ASN A 162 1.10 7.69 2.48
CA ASN A 162 0.22 6.61 2.04
C ASN A 162 -0.42 5.87 3.22
N PHE A 163 0.34 5.54 4.28
CA PHE A 163 -0.23 4.92 5.47
C PHE A 163 -1.16 5.86 6.24
N TRP A 164 -0.84 7.15 6.29
CA TRP A 164 -1.69 8.15 6.95
C TRP A 164 -3.04 8.35 6.23
N LEU A 165 -3.07 8.15 4.92
CA LEU A 165 -4.29 8.20 4.11
C LEU A 165 -5.11 6.90 4.17
N MET A 166 -4.57 5.78 4.70
CA MET A 166 -5.29 4.50 4.78
C MET A 166 -6.23 4.46 5.99
N PRO A 167 -7.55 4.27 5.82
CA PRO A 167 -8.51 4.21 6.93
C PRO A 167 -8.27 3.04 7.88
N SER A 168 -7.60 1.98 7.42
CA SER A 168 -7.21 0.84 8.26
C SER A 168 -6.12 1.19 9.28
N VAL A 169 -5.31 2.22 9.02
CA VAL A 169 -4.23 2.70 9.90
C VAL A 169 -4.66 3.93 10.67
N PHE A 170 -5.29 4.90 10.00
CA PHE A 170 -5.84 6.12 10.56
C PHE A 170 -7.31 6.24 10.16
N PRO A 171 -8.23 5.71 11.00
CA PRO A 171 -9.66 5.76 10.71
C PRO A 171 -10.12 7.16 10.32
N ALA A 172 -10.87 7.26 9.23
CA ALA A 172 -11.36 8.51 8.69
C ALA A 172 -12.64 8.27 7.86
N THR A 173 -13.54 9.23 7.88
CA THR A 173 -14.68 9.29 6.96
C THR A 173 -14.20 9.73 5.57
N GLU A 174 -15.07 9.60 4.58
CA GLU A 174 -14.81 10.08 3.23
C GLU A 174 -14.45 11.58 3.21
N GLU A 175 -15.23 12.41 3.93
CA GLU A 175 -14.99 13.84 4.05
C GLU A 175 -13.61 14.15 4.68
N GLU A 176 -13.25 13.43 5.75
CA GLU A 176 -11.94 13.58 6.40
C GLU A 176 -10.79 13.13 5.47
N LEU A 177 -10.99 12.14 4.61
CA LEU A 177 -9.99 11.74 3.61
C LEU A 177 -9.80 12.83 2.55
N TYR A 178 -10.89 13.48 2.09
CA TYR A 178 -10.78 14.64 1.21
C TYR A 178 -9.98 15.78 1.86
N HIS A 179 -10.24 16.08 3.13
CA HIS A 179 -9.46 17.08 3.86
C HIS A 179 -7.97 16.72 3.99
N LYS A 180 -7.67 15.45 4.32
CA LYS A 180 -6.29 14.95 4.37
C LYS A 180 -5.59 15.10 3.02
N TYR A 181 -6.27 14.75 1.93
CA TYR A 181 -5.71 14.87 0.60
C TYR A 181 -5.42 16.33 0.22
N HIS A 182 -6.37 17.23 0.44
CA HIS A 182 -6.17 18.66 0.21
C HIS A 182 -5.01 19.22 1.04
N PHE A 183 -4.91 18.81 2.29
CA PHE A 183 -3.78 19.17 3.15
C PHE A 183 -2.44 18.72 2.54
N VAL A 184 -2.33 17.46 2.07
CA VAL A 184 -1.11 16.95 1.43
C VAL A 184 -0.79 17.71 0.15
N LYS A 185 -1.80 17.96 -0.70
CA LYS A 185 -1.66 18.74 -1.94
C LYS A 185 -1.07 20.13 -1.66
N GLU A 186 -1.67 20.86 -0.75
CA GLU A 186 -1.21 22.21 -0.38
C GLU A 186 0.17 22.19 0.29
N MET A 187 0.39 21.28 1.22
CA MET A 187 1.67 21.14 1.92
C MET A 187 2.81 20.90 0.91
N LEU A 188 2.68 19.92 0.02
CA LEU A 188 3.71 19.62 -0.96
C LEU A 188 3.92 20.77 -1.96
N ALA A 189 2.85 21.42 -2.41
CA ALA A 189 2.94 22.57 -3.30
C ALA A 189 3.69 23.76 -2.64
N HIS A 190 3.40 24.06 -1.37
CA HIS A 190 4.11 25.10 -0.61
C HIS A 190 5.58 24.73 -0.36
N MET A 191 5.91 23.45 -0.29
CA MET A 191 7.30 22.97 -0.21
C MET A 191 8.02 22.94 -1.55
N GLY A 192 7.42 23.45 -2.64
CA GLY A 192 8.01 23.50 -3.98
C GLY A 192 7.85 22.22 -4.80
N LEU A 193 6.96 21.33 -4.39
CA LEU A 193 6.63 20.08 -5.08
C LEU A 193 5.13 20.04 -5.45
N PRO A 194 4.69 20.72 -6.53
CA PRO A 194 3.29 20.73 -6.94
C PRO A 194 2.92 19.45 -7.70
N LEU A 195 2.77 18.35 -6.97
CA LEU A 195 2.48 17.01 -7.56
C LEU A 195 1.13 16.95 -8.24
N TYR A 196 0.12 17.59 -7.65
CA TYR A 196 -1.27 17.47 -8.06
C TYR A 196 -1.68 18.75 -8.80
N ASP A 197 -2.02 18.60 -10.07
CA ASP A 197 -2.73 19.62 -10.86
C ASP A 197 -4.25 19.42 -10.75
N ASP A 198 -5.02 20.31 -11.39
CA ASP A 198 -6.48 20.26 -11.28
C ASP A 198 -7.08 19.01 -11.96
N ASP A 199 -6.38 18.40 -12.94
CA ASP A 199 -6.80 17.17 -13.60
C ASP A 199 -6.63 15.93 -12.69
N ALA A 200 -5.71 15.97 -11.73
CA ALA A 200 -5.53 14.89 -10.77
C ALA A 200 -6.66 14.81 -9.71
N THR A 201 -7.53 15.80 -9.63
CA THR A 201 -8.62 15.86 -8.65
C THR A 201 -9.65 14.75 -8.88
N SER A 202 -10.06 14.51 -10.14
CA SER A 202 -11.05 13.47 -10.50
C SER A 202 -10.55 12.06 -10.16
N PHE A 203 -9.24 11.87 -10.22
CA PHE A 203 -8.59 10.61 -9.89
C PHE A 203 -8.57 10.36 -8.38
N THR A 204 -8.31 11.39 -7.60
CA THR A 204 -8.30 11.31 -6.13
C THR A 204 -9.70 11.03 -5.58
N GLU A 205 -10.73 11.62 -6.19
CA GLU A 205 -12.13 11.33 -5.86
C GLU A 205 -12.41 9.85 -6.03
N LYS A 206 -12.02 9.26 -7.15
CA LYS A 206 -12.17 7.82 -7.38
C LYS A 206 -11.40 6.98 -6.35
N PHE A 207 -10.15 7.32 -6.07
CA PHE A 207 -9.33 6.59 -5.10
C PHE A 207 -9.93 6.64 -3.68
N ILE A 208 -10.44 7.80 -3.25
CA ILE A 208 -11.10 7.95 -1.95
C ILE A 208 -12.37 7.10 -1.90
N THR A 209 -13.20 7.15 -2.94
CA THR A 209 -14.40 6.31 -3.05
C THR A 209 -14.05 4.83 -2.99
N ASP A 210 -13.07 4.38 -3.78
CA ASP A 210 -12.63 2.97 -3.82
C ASP A 210 -12.15 2.50 -2.43
N ILE A 211 -11.40 3.33 -1.69
CA ILE A 211 -10.91 3.00 -0.33
C ILE A 211 -12.06 2.96 0.69
N THR A 212 -13.04 3.85 0.58
CA THR A 212 -14.15 3.93 1.55
C THR A 212 -15.22 2.87 1.30
N GLU A 213 -15.45 2.49 0.05
CA GLU A 213 -16.37 1.43 -0.34
C GLU A 213 -15.82 0.02 -0.11
N THR A 214 -14.48 -0.13 0.02
CA THR A 214 -13.89 -1.43 0.39
C THR A 214 -14.37 -1.81 1.80
N PRO A 215 -15.03 -2.98 2.01
CA PRO A 215 -15.60 -3.33 3.29
C PRO A 215 -14.51 -3.50 4.37
N CYS A 216 -14.11 -2.41 4.95
CA CYS A 216 -13.51 -2.42 6.29
C CYS A 216 -14.66 -2.80 7.21
N GLY A 217 -14.71 -4.06 7.65
CA GLY A 217 -15.75 -4.57 8.51
C GLY A 217 -16.17 -3.51 9.53
N HIS A 218 -17.44 -3.13 9.50
CA HIS A 218 -18.05 -2.24 10.47
C HIS A 218 -17.87 -2.82 11.87
N THR A 219 -16.74 -2.57 12.50
CA THR A 219 -16.63 -2.58 13.94
C THR A 219 -17.17 -1.23 14.40
N SER A 220 -18.49 -1.19 14.68
CA SER A 220 -19.08 -0.17 15.53
C SER A 220 -18.10 0.08 16.69
N MET A 221 -17.61 1.32 16.79
CA MET A 221 -16.87 1.75 17.98
C MET A 221 -17.74 1.47 19.21
N PRO A 222 -17.19 0.91 20.30
CA PRO A 222 -17.91 0.84 21.54
C PRO A 222 -18.19 2.28 22.00
N GLU A 223 -19.46 2.60 22.19
CA GLU A 223 -20.00 3.90 22.67
C GLU A 223 -19.58 4.27 24.11
N ASN A 224 -18.42 3.81 24.59
CA ASN A 224 -18.01 3.98 25.99
C ASN A 224 -16.55 4.43 26.18
N ALA A 225 -16.13 5.50 25.49
CA ALA A 225 -14.90 6.21 25.82
C ALA A 225 -15.19 7.67 26.21
N GLY A 226 -16.11 7.91 27.13
CA GLY A 226 -16.49 9.26 27.52
C GLY A 226 -17.15 9.38 28.89
N LYS A 227 -16.75 8.55 29.87
CA LYS A 227 -17.10 8.80 31.27
C LYS A 227 -15.86 8.66 32.14
N ILE A 228 -15.05 9.71 32.18
CA ILE A 228 -14.15 9.95 33.31
C ILE A 228 -15.05 10.21 34.50
N ASN A 229 -15.04 9.28 35.44
CA ASN A 229 -15.74 9.34 36.71
C ASN A 229 -15.16 10.47 37.56
N GLU A 230 -15.75 11.63 37.55
CA GLU A 230 -15.65 12.58 38.65
C GLU A 230 -16.48 12.06 39.81
N LYS A 231 -15.89 11.31 40.69
CA LYS A 231 -16.32 11.11 42.06
C LYS A 231 -15.04 11.12 42.89
N GLY A 232 -14.87 12.16 43.50
CA GLY A 232 -15.44 12.69 44.67
C GLY A 232 -14.44 12.58 45.73
N GLY A 233 -14.63 13.14 46.63
CA GLY A 233 -14.18 12.79 47.94
C GLY A 233 -13.79 13.99 48.74
N ASN A 234 -14.78 14.64 49.16
CA ASN A 234 -14.68 15.48 50.32
C ASN A 234 -15.05 14.61 51.54
N GLN A 235 -14.24 14.59 52.56
CA GLN A 235 -14.53 14.64 53.99
C GLN A 235 -13.61 13.74 54.83
N PRO A 236 -13.49 14.11 56.10
CA PRO A 236 -13.29 15.41 56.78
C PRO A 236 -11.89 15.52 57.36
#